data_84f3b2655dc4143cfda23f5dadf2ff7c
#
_entry.id   84f3b2655dc4143cfda23f5dadf2ff7c
#
_cell.length_a   1.000
_cell.length_b   1.000
_cell.length_c   1.000
_cell.angle_alpha   90.00
_cell.angle_beta   90.00
_cell.angle_gamma   90.00
#
_symmetry.space_group_name_H-M   'P 1'
#
loop_
_entity.id
_entity.type
_entity.pdbx_description
1 polymer ?
#
loop_
_entity_poly.entity_id
_entity_poly.type
_entity_poly.pdbx_seq_one_letter_code
_entity_poly.pdbx_strand_id
1 'polypeptide(L)'
;MVELQKLEQKIGEALGLEKAAQAAVDSLSAQGLLDEGGMKDKLQTMKKQANNHQANLEELIPDLESEGLNSENIEHTAQETEQKATEMMKTYLGEDPDSSEAIEFLCLAEGGEITHYEVLSAMAKGVKNKKFGAKVRAILAEEKRHLQVCTRLAKQIGTSA
;
A
#
# COMPACT_ATOMS: atom_id res chain seq x y z
N MET A 1 5.98 6.78 24.89
CA MET A 1 4.61 7.17 24.50
C MET A 1 4.62 7.61 23.04
N VAL A 2 3.68 7.11 22.23
CA VAL A 2 3.56 7.53 20.84
C VAL A 2 2.86 8.89 20.76
N GLU A 3 3.33 9.74 19.86
CA GLU A 3 2.71 11.04 19.60
C GLU A 3 1.48 10.82 18.69
N LEU A 4 0.30 11.22 19.19
CA LEU A 4 -0.98 10.92 18.51
C LEU A 4 -1.06 11.50 17.10
N GLN A 5 -0.63 12.72 16.89
CA GLN A 5 -0.67 13.35 15.57
C GLN A 5 0.19 12.61 14.55
N LYS A 6 1.37 12.16 14.97
CA LYS A 6 2.23 11.36 14.09
C LYS A 6 1.62 9.99 13.78
N LEU A 7 0.96 9.39 14.76
CA LEU A 7 0.28 8.11 14.57
C LEU A 7 -0.89 8.26 13.57
N GLU A 8 -1.70 9.30 13.74
CA GLU A 8 -2.78 9.64 12.80
C GLU A 8 -2.25 9.79 11.38
N GLN A 9 -1.16 10.56 11.23
CA GLN A 9 -0.51 10.76 9.94
C GLN A 9 -0.06 9.43 9.32
N LYS A 10 0.62 8.58 10.09
CA LYS A 10 1.15 7.31 9.58
C LYS A 10 0.05 6.32 9.21
N ILE A 11 -1.02 6.27 9.98
CA ILE A 11 -2.18 5.43 9.65
C ILE A 11 -2.84 5.95 8.37
N GLY A 12 -3.02 7.26 8.25
CA GLY A 12 -3.58 7.89 7.04
C GLY A 12 -2.73 7.63 5.81
N GLU A 13 -1.41 7.75 5.93
CA GLU A 13 -0.48 7.44 4.83
C GLU A 13 -0.60 5.98 4.40
N ALA A 14 -0.64 5.03 5.34
CA ALA A 14 -0.81 3.62 5.03
C ALA A 14 -2.14 3.35 4.30
N LEU A 15 -3.24 3.93 4.80
CA LEU A 15 -4.55 3.82 4.15
C LEU A 15 -4.54 4.39 2.73
N GLY A 16 -3.95 5.56 2.56
CA GLY A 16 -3.84 6.21 1.26
C GLY A 16 -3.04 5.38 0.26
N LEU A 17 -1.94 4.77 0.71
CA LEU A 17 -1.12 3.88 -0.11
C LEU A 17 -1.86 2.60 -0.50
N GLU A 18 -2.64 2.01 0.41
CA GLU A 18 -3.46 0.83 0.09
C GLU A 18 -4.50 1.15 -0.99
N LYS A 19 -5.16 2.31 -0.88
CA LYS A 19 -6.12 2.77 -1.90
C LYS A 19 -5.44 3.04 -3.23
N ALA A 20 -4.29 3.70 -3.21
CA ALA A 20 -3.51 4.00 -4.41
C ALA A 20 -3.02 2.72 -5.10
N ALA A 21 -2.60 1.71 -4.33
CA ALA A 21 -2.16 0.43 -4.88
C ALA A 21 -3.29 -0.27 -5.64
N GLN A 22 -4.51 -0.27 -5.09
CA GLN A 22 -5.68 -0.84 -5.76
C GLN A 22 -5.98 -0.11 -7.07
N ALA A 23 -6.00 1.23 -7.02
CA ALA A 23 -6.24 2.07 -8.19
C ALA A 23 -5.14 1.90 -9.25
N ALA A 24 -3.89 1.72 -8.84
CA ALA A 24 -2.76 1.49 -9.74
C ALA A 24 -2.93 0.19 -10.52
N VAL A 25 -3.29 -0.91 -9.85
CA VAL A 25 -3.53 -2.19 -10.52
C VAL A 25 -4.66 -2.05 -11.53
N ASP A 26 -5.76 -1.40 -11.17
CA ASP A 26 -6.89 -1.19 -12.08
C ASP A 26 -6.49 -0.33 -13.30
N SER A 27 -5.78 0.77 -13.07
CA SER A 27 -5.34 1.66 -14.14
C SER A 27 -4.39 0.97 -15.11
N LEU A 28 -3.38 0.26 -14.59
CA LEU A 28 -2.40 -0.43 -15.43
C LEU A 28 -3.03 -1.61 -16.17
N SER A 29 -3.97 -2.31 -15.55
CA SER A 29 -4.74 -3.38 -16.19
C SER A 29 -5.59 -2.84 -17.34
N ALA A 30 -6.27 -1.71 -17.13
CA ALA A 30 -7.10 -1.06 -18.17
C ALA A 30 -6.27 -0.59 -19.37
N GLN A 31 -4.99 -0.27 -19.17
CA GLN A 31 -4.06 0.10 -20.24
C GLN A 31 -3.43 -1.10 -20.94
N GLY A 32 -3.75 -2.33 -20.53
CA GLY A 32 -3.19 -3.55 -21.10
C GLY A 32 -1.74 -3.83 -20.69
N LEU A 33 -1.22 -3.12 -19.68
CA LEU A 33 0.17 -3.23 -19.25
C LEU A 33 0.45 -4.45 -18.36
N LEU A 34 -0.59 -5.14 -17.90
CA LEU A 34 -0.48 -6.29 -17.00
C LEU A 34 -0.88 -7.62 -17.66
N ASP A 35 -0.94 -7.67 -18.97
CA ASP A 35 -1.48 -8.84 -19.70
C ASP A 35 -0.45 -9.96 -19.93
N GLU A 36 0.84 -9.70 -19.70
CA GLU A 36 1.90 -10.66 -19.95
C GLU A 36 2.11 -11.68 -18.81
N GLY A 37 2.46 -12.91 -19.17
CA GLY A 37 3.07 -13.89 -18.27
C GLY A 37 2.30 -14.27 -17.00
N GLY A 38 0.97 -14.24 -17.01
CA GLY A 38 0.17 -14.55 -15.81
C GLY A 38 0.22 -13.48 -14.74
N MET A 39 0.81 -12.32 -15.05
CA MET A 39 0.99 -11.19 -14.15
C MET A 39 -0.35 -10.67 -13.63
N LYS A 40 -1.36 -10.61 -14.50
CA LYS A 40 -2.69 -10.07 -14.18
C LYS A 40 -3.34 -10.77 -12.98
N ASP A 41 -3.33 -12.10 -12.96
CA ASP A 41 -3.95 -12.88 -11.88
C ASP A 41 -3.26 -12.65 -10.55
N LYS A 42 -1.92 -12.60 -10.55
CA LYS A 42 -1.14 -12.35 -9.35
C LYS A 42 -1.38 -10.95 -8.79
N LEU A 43 -1.46 -9.95 -9.68
CA LEU A 43 -1.70 -8.57 -9.27
C LEU A 43 -3.15 -8.34 -8.83
N GLN A 44 -4.12 -9.05 -9.42
CA GLN A 44 -5.50 -9.02 -8.92
C GLN A 44 -5.60 -9.62 -7.52
N THR A 45 -4.85 -10.68 -7.22
CA THR A 45 -4.76 -11.24 -5.87
C THR A 45 -4.18 -10.21 -4.89
N MET A 46 -3.11 -9.53 -5.28
CA MET A 46 -2.49 -8.49 -4.47
C MET A 46 -3.45 -7.31 -4.22
N LYS A 47 -4.20 -6.91 -5.25
CA LYS A 47 -5.24 -5.88 -5.12
C LYS A 47 -6.30 -6.28 -4.09
N LYS A 48 -6.76 -7.52 -4.14
CA LYS A 48 -7.73 -8.06 -3.18
C LYS A 48 -7.17 -8.02 -1.75
N GLN A 49 -5.90 -8.36 -1.58
CA GLN A 49 -5.22 -8.30 -0.28
C GLN A 49 -5.06 -6.86 0.20
N ALA A 50 -4.72 -5.93 -0.70
CA ALA A 50 -4.67 -4.50 -0.39
C ALA A 50 -6.03 -3.98 0.10
N ASN A 51 -7.12 -4.41 -0.51
CA ASN A 51 -8.46 -4.08 -0.06
C ASN A 51 -8.73 -4.62 1.36
N ASN A 52 -8.28 -5.83 1.66
CA ASN A 52 -8.39 -6.42 2.99
C ASN A 52 -7.54 -5.64 4.02
N HIS A 53 -6.35 -5.19 3.65
CA HIS A 53 -5.49 -4.37 4.51
C HIS A 53 -6.20 -3.05 4.86
N GLN A 54 -6.75 -2.39 3.85
CA GLN A 54 -7.54 -1.18 4.03
C GLN A 54 -8.69 -1.39 5.02
N ALA A 55 -9.49 -2.43 4.79
CA ALA A 55 -10.63 -2.76 5.64
C ALA A 55 -10.19 -3.07 7.08
N ASN A 56 -9.11 -3.80 7.27
CA ASN A 56 -8.56 -4.13 8.59
C ASN A 56 -8.11 -2.88 9.35
N LEU A 57 -7.47 -1.93 8.68
CA LEU A 57 -7.06 -0.68 9.30
C LEU A 57 -8.28 0.19 9.65
N GLU A 58 -9.24 0.32 8.72
CA GLU A 58 -10.46 1.10 8.94
C GLU A 58 -11.28 0.55 10.12
N GLU A 59 -11.34 -0.76 10.27
CA GLU A 59 -12.04 -1.42 11.37
C GLU A 59 -11.46 -1.09 12.75
N LEU A 60 -10.16 -0.77 12.81
CA LEU A 60 -9.48 -0.42 14.06
C LEU A 60 -9.67 1.05 14.47
N ILE A 61 -10.09 1.92 13.55
CA ILE A 61 -10.18 3.35 13.81
C ILE A 61 -11.08 3.68 15.01
N PRO A 62 -12.30 3.10 15.16
CA PRO A 62 -13.14 3.39 16.33
C PRO A 62 -12.45 3.09 17.67
N ASP A 63 -11.70 1.98 17.75
CA ASP A 63 -10.95 1.64 18.94
C ASP A 63 -9.83 2.66 19.22
N LEU A 64 -9.17 3.15 18.16
CA LEU A 64 -8.12 4.15 18.28
C LEU A 64 -8.68 5.53 18.65
N GLU A 65 -9.88 5.85 18.22
CA GLU A 65 -10.57 7.09 18.64
C GLU A 65 -10.77 7.09 20.15
N SER A 66 -11.07 5.96 20.77
CA SER A 66 -11.17 5.85 22.22
C SER A 66 -9.85 6.09 22.94
N GLU A 67 -8.71 5.99 22.26
CA GLU A 67 -7.39 6.33 22.77
C GLU A 67 -6.99 7.77 22.46
N GLY A 68 -7.85 8.55 21.82
CA GLY A 68 -7.66 9.97 21.55
C GLY A 68 -7.28 10.33 20.12
N LEU A 69 -7.24 9.36 19.20
CA LEU A 69 -6.98 9.66 17.78
C LEU A 69 -8.19 10.31 17.12
N ASN A 70 -7.92 11.16 16.15
CA ASN A 70 -8.94 11.87 15.38
C ASN A 70 -9.07 11.21 14.00
N SER A 71 -10.23 10.57 13.75
CA SER A 71 -10.50 9.87 12.49
C SER A 71 -10.52 10.80 11.28
N GLU A 72 -10.95 12.06 11.45
CA GLU A 72 -10.97 13.03 10.35
C GLU A 72 -9.55 13.35 9.87
N ASN A 73 -8.59 13.46 10.78
CA ASN A 73 -7.18 13.67 10.44
C ASN A 73 -6.61 12.48 9.67
N ILE A 74 -6.95 11.27 10.10
CA ILE A 74 -6.54 10.03 9.41
C ILE A 74 -7.10 10.02 7.99
N GLU A 75 -8.38 10.29 7.83
CA GLU A 75 -9.05 10.29 6.53
C GLU A 75 -8.49 11.36 5.59
N HIS A 76 -8.27 12.56 6.11
CA HIS A 76 -7.69 13.66 5.32
C HIS A 76 -6.29 13.29 4.81
N THR A 77 -5.44 12.76 5.68
CA THR A 77 -4.09 12.29 5.29
C THR A 77 -4.17 11.17 4.26
N ALA A 78 -5.13 10.24 4.41
CA ALA A 78 -5.33 9.15 3.45
C ALA A 78 -5.67 9.68 2.07
N GLN A 79 -6.56 10.65 1.96
CA GLN A 79 -6.94 11.28 0.69
C GLN A 79 -5.76 12.00 0.04
N GLU A 80 -5.00 12.77 0.80
CA GLU A 80 -3.81 13.46 0.31
C GLU A 80 -2.74 12.47 -0.19
N THR A 81 -2.50 11.40 0.56
CA THR A 81 -1.51 10.39 0.22
C THR A 81 -1.90 9.63 -1.04
N GLU A 82 -3.18 9.24 -1.17
CA GLU A 82 -3.70 8.60 -2.37
C GLU A 82 -3.49 9.47 -3.60
N GLN A 83 -3.79 10.75 -3.50
CA GLN A 83 -3.60 11.71 -4.58
C GLN A 83 -2.12 11.85 -4.96
N LYS A 84 -1.23 12.02 -3.99
CA LYS A 84 0.22 12.11 -4.21
C LYS A 84 0.77 10.85 -4.87
N ALA A 85 0.36 9.69 -4.42
CA ALA A 85 0.80 8.42 -4.98
C ALA A 85 0.35 8.26 -6.43
N THR A 86 -0.88 8.67 -6.75
CA THR A 86 -1.40 8.66 -8.12
C THR A 86 -0.59 9.60 -9.03
N GLU A 87 -0.25 10.78 -8.54
CA GLU A 87 0.59 11.73 -9.28
C GLU A 87 2.01 11.19 -9.48
N MET A 88 2.58 10.54 -8.47
CA MET A 88 3.90 9.90 -8.56
C MET A 88 3.91 8.80 -9.63
N MET A 89 2.85 8.01 -9.71
CA MET A 89 2.72 6.97 -10.75
C MET A 89 2.74 7.59 -12.14
N LYS A 90 1.96 8.63 -12.35
CA LYS A 90 1.90 9.35 -13.65
C LYS A 90 3.25 9.92 -14.03
N THR A 91 3.94 10.53 -13.07
CA THR A 91 5.26 11.12 -13.29
C THR A 91 6.31 10.05 -13.62
N TYR A 92 6.31 8.96 -12.87
CA TYR A 92 7.25 7.87 -13.07
C TYR A 92 7.06 7.17 -14.42
N LEU A 93 5.82 6.86 -14.77
CA LEU A 93 5.50 6.11 -15.99
C LEU A 93 5.55 6.97 -17.25
N GLY A 94 5.26 8.27 -17.16
CA GLY A 94 5.23 9.16 -18.32
C GLY A 94 4.04 8.86 -19.24
N GLU A 95 4.19 9.22 -20.52
CA GLU A 95 3.09 9.17 -21.50
C GLU A 95 2.93 7.80 -22.19
N ASP A 96 4.00 7.03 -22.32
CA ASP A 96 4.01 5.78 -23.10
C ASP A 96 4.77 4.68 -22.36
N PRO A 97 4.27 4.24 -21.20
CA PRO A 97 4.93 3.19 -20.43
C PRO A 97 4.74 1.81 -21.05
N ASP A 98 5.70 0.92 -20.83
CA ASP A 98 5.57 -0.49 -21.18
C ASP A 98 5.30 -1.36 -19.93
N SER A 99 5.12 -2.66 -20.13
CA SER A 99 4.85 -3.61 -19.04
C SER A 99 5.99 -3.70 -18.04
N SER A 100 7.23 -3.58 -18.51
CA SER A 100 8.42 -3.60 -17.64
C SER A 100 8.41 -2.41 -16.68
N GLU A 101 8.19 -1.22 -17.20
CA GLU A 101 8.09 0.00 -16.39
C GLU A 101 6.91 -0.06 -15.39
N ALA A 102 5.79 -0.60 -15.84
CA ALA A 102 4.60 -0.75 -14.99
C ALA A 102 4.88 -1.64 -13.77
N ILE A 103 5.48 -2.82 -13.99
CA ILE A 103 5.77 -3.73 -12.87
C ILE A 103 6.90 -3.19 -11.96
N GLU A 104 7.88 -2.52 -12.52
CA GLU A 104 8.95 -1.87 -11.75
C GLU A 104 8.39 -0.76 -10.85
N PHE A 105 7.43 0.01 -11.37
CA PHE A 105 6.73 1.00 -10.54
C PHE A 105 5.99 0.33 -9.38
N LEU A 106 5.31 -0.79 -9.62
CA LEU A 106 4.61 -1.52 -8.54
C LEU A 106 5.61 -2.04 -7.49
N CYS A 107 6.80 -2.46 -7.88
CA CYS A 107 7.85 -2.82 -6.94
C CYS A 107 8.25 -1.64 -6.06
N LEU A 108 8.40 -0.47 -6.66
CA LEU A 108 8.72 0.76 -5.93
C LEU A 108 7.62 1.10 -4.91
N ALA A 109 6.37 0.99 -5.34
CA ALA A 109 5.20 1.24 -4.48
C ALA A 109 5.16 0.28 -3.29
N GLU A 110 5.39 -1.01 -3.52
CA GLU A 110 5.41 -2.03 -2.46
C GLU A 110 6.54 -1.76 -1.45
N GLY A 111 7.72 -1.35 -1.93
CA GLY A 111 8.82 -0.96 -1.05
C GLY A 111 8.46 0.21 -0.14
N GLY A 112 7.75 1.19 -0.68
CA GLY A 112 7.23 2.32 0.08
C GLY A 112 6.22 1.91 1.14
N GLU A 113 5.30 1.03 0.79
CA GLU A 113 4.32 0.48 1.73
C GLU A 113 4.98 -0.29 2.87
N ILE A 114 5.96 -1.13 2.56
CA ILE A 114 6.73 -1.87 3.57
C ILE A 114 7.35 -0.90 4.58
N THR A 115 7.99 0.15 4.10
CA THR A 115 8.61 1.15 4.98
C THR A 115 7.58 1.79 5.91
N HIS A 116 6.41 2.15 5.40
CA HIS A 116 5.34 2.72 6.23
C HIS A 116 4.85 1.75 7.30
N TYR A 117 4.68 0.47 6.96
CA TYR A 117 4.26 -0.54 7.93
C TYR A 117 5.35 -0.90 8.94
N GLU A 118 6.62 -0.82 8.56
CA GLU A 118 7.73 -0.95 9.51
C GLU A 118 7.68 0.17 10.56
N VAL A 119 7.44 1.41 10.12
CA VAL A 119 7.29 2.55 11.04
C VAL A 119 6.07 2.36 11.93
N LEU A 120 4.92 1.99 11.36
CA LEU A 120 3.70 1.74 12.13
C LEU A 120 3.88 0.61 13.15
N SER A 121 4.59 -0.45 12.77
CA SER A 121 4.89 -1.56 13.68
C SER A 121 5.70 -1.09 14.90
N ALA A 122 6.67 -0.20 14.67
CA ALA A 122 7.44 0.40 15.75
C ALA A 122 6.57 1.30 16.64
N MET A 123 5.72 2.14 16.04
CA MET A 123 4.80 3.02 16.75
C MET A 123 3.75 2.25 17.55
N ALA A 124 3.32 1.10 17.05
CA ALA A 124 2.29 0.26 17.68
C ALA A 124 2.68 -0.19 19.09
N LYS A 125 3.97 -0.23 19.40
CA LYS A 125 4.45 -0.56 20.75
C LYS A 125 3.95 0.43 21.81
N GLY A 126 3.69 1.68 21.41
CA GLY A 126 3.15 2.73 22.28
C GLY A 126 1.62 2.82 22.27
N VAL A 127 0.93 1.99 21.52
CA VAL A 127 -0.54 1.96 21.43
C VAL A 127 -1.08 0.95 22.44
N LYS A 128 -2.09 1.33 23.19
CA LYS A 128 -2.70 0.46 24.21
C LYS A 128 -3.43 -0.73 23.60
N ASN A 129 -4.14 -0.50 22.49
CA ASN A 129 -4.84 -1.57 21.79
C ASN A 129 -3.84 -2.51 21.10
N LYS A 130 -3.67 -3.70 21.66
CA LYS A 130 -2.71 -4.69 21.14
C LYS A 130 -3.14 -5.32 19.82
N LYS A 131 -4.43 -5.25 19.47
CA LYS A 131 -4.93 -5.69 18.16
C LYS A 131 -4.33 -4.86 17.04
N PHE A 132 -4.12 -3.56 17.26
CA PHE A 132 -3.50 -2.67 16.27
C PHE A 132 -2.12 -3.19 15.85
N GLY A 133 -1.23 -3.43 16.80
CA GLY A 133 0.10 -3.95 16.51
C GLY A 133 0.08 -5.30 15.80
N ALA A 134 -0.81 -6.21 16.23
CA ALA A 134 -0.95 -7.52 15.61
C ALA A 134 -1.41 -7.42 14.15
N LYS A 135 -2.39 -6.55 13.86
CA LYS A 135 -2.88 -6.32 12.50
C LYS A 135 -1.80 -5.69 11.62
N VAL A 136 -1.10 -4.67 12.12
CA VAL A 136 -0.01 -4.00 11.40
C VAL A 136 1.09 -5.00 11.02
N ARG A 137 1.51 -5.85 11.95
CA ARG A 137 2.54 -6.87 11.68
C ARG A 137 2.09 -7.91 10.67
N ALA A 138 0.81 -8.31 10.70
CA ALA A 138 0.24 -9.24 9.72
C ALA A 138 0.24 -8.62 8.31
N ILE A 139 -0.15 -7.36 8.21
CA ILE A 139 -0.13 -6.62 6.93
C ILE A 139 1.31 -6.50 6.43
N LEU A 140 2.25 -6.11 7.29
CA LEU A 140 3.67 -5.98 6.93
C LEU A 140 4.23 -7.27 6.34
N ALA A 141 3.92 -8.42 6.95
CA ALA A 141 4.36 -9.72 6.44
C ALA A 141 3.81 -9.99 5.04
N GLU A 142 2.56 -9.61 4.77
CA GLU A 142 1.91 -9.78 3.47
C GLU A 142 2.48 -8.81 2.43
N GLU A 143 2.77 -7.55 2.80
CA GLU A 143 3.42 -6.58 1.92
C GLU A 143 4.82 -7.04 1.49
N LYS A 144 5.57 -7.66 2.39
CA LYS A 144 6.87 -8.24 2.04
C LYS A 144 6.74 -9.35 1.00
N ARG A 145 5.68 -10.17 1.09
CA ARG A 145 5.38 -11.18 0.06
C ARG A 145 4.99 -10.55 -1.27
N HIS A 146 4.21 -9.45 -1.25
CA HIS A 146 3.86 -8.69 -2.45
C HIS A 146 5.11 -8.19 -3.18
N LEU A 147 6.07 -7.63 -2.46
CA LEU A 147 7.32 -7.18 -3.05
C LEU A 147 8.08 -8.33 -3.72
N GLN A 148 8.12 -9.50 -3.09
CA GLN A 148 8.75 -10.69 -3.68
C GLN A 148 8.06 -11.09 -4.98
N VAL A 149 6.73 -11.09 -5.02
CA VAL A 149 5.95 -11.41 -6.23
C VAL A 149 6.23 -10.39 -7.33
N CYS A 150 6.14 -9.09 -7.02
CA CYS A 150 6.43 -8.03 -7.99
C CYS A 150 7.85 -8.14 -8.54
N THR A 151 8.84 -8.40 -7.68
CA THR A 151 10.24 -8.53 -8.07
C THR A 151 10.44 -9.72 -9.04
N ARG A 152 9.81 -10.86 -8.77
CA ARG A 152 9.86 -12.01 -9.68
C ARG A 152 9.23 -11.68 -11.02
N LEU A 153 8.08 -11.00 -11.03
CA LEU A 153 7.43 -10.57 -12.26
C LEU A 153 8.29 -9.58 -13.04
N ALA A 154 8.91 -8.63 -12.35
CA ALA A 154 9.83 -7.67 -12.97
C ALA A 154 11.01 -8.38 -13.65
N LYS A 155 11.61 -9.36 -12.97
CA LYS A 155 12.69 -10.16 -13.53
C LYS A 155 12.23 -10.97 -14.74
N GLN A 156 11.06 -11.58 -14.65
CA GLN A 156 10.48 -12.40 -15.73
C GLN A 156 10.22 -11.55 -16.98
N ILE A 157 9.60 -10.39 -16.82
CA ILE A 157 9.29 -9.48 -17.92
C ILE A 157 10.58 -8.86 -18.48
N GLY A 158 11.48 -8.42 -17.61
CA GLY A 158 12.75 -7.79 -18.01
C GLY A 158 13.72 -8.72 -18.74
N THR A 159 13.57 -10.04 -18.58
CA THR A 159 14.40 -11.04 -19.27
C THR A 159 13.68 -11.74 -20.40
N SER A 160 12.43 -11.37 -20.69
CA SER A 160 11.69 -11.91 -21.84
C SER A 160 12.25 -11.35 -23.16
N ALA A 161 12.46 -12.22 -24.11
CA ALA A 161 12.92 -11.82 -25.43
C ALA A 161 11.76 -11.25 -26.25
#